data_c761896b234c430464d50cead9c9b0db
#
_entry.id   c761896b234c430464d50cead9c9b0db
#
_cell.length_a   1.000
_cell.length_b   1.000
_cell.length_c   1.000
_cell.angle_alpha   90.00
_cell.angle_beta   90.00
_cell.angle_gamma   90.00
#
_symmetry.space_group_name_H-M   'P 1'
#
loop_
_entity.id
_entity.type
_entity.pdbx_description
1 polymer ?
#
loop_
_entity_poly.entity_id
_entity_poly.type
_entity_poly.pdbx_seq_one_letter_code
_entity_poly.pdbx_strand_id
1 'polypeptide(L)'
;AVPEPKDHEILMKVEYVGMCGSDIHGFEFGPFIPPKDPNQKIGLGHEVAGEVVKVGAKVTKFKPGDKVLIEPGVPDDSCEYCRTGRYNICPDVDFMATQPNYKGALCEYMTHPEEWTYHVPEGMTTMEAALVEPAAVGMHAAILGEARLGKSIVILGAGTIGLMVLQACKSLGATDITVVDVMDKRLDLAKELGASRTINGAKEDTVALLRSEELFGDHGVELVFECAGS
;
A
#
# COMPACT_ATOMS: atom_id res chain seq x y z
N ALA A 1 9.22 13.62 -22.37
CA ALA A 1 9.65 14.96 -21.97
C ALA A 1 9.54 15.08 -20.46
N VAL A 2 10.47 15.77 -19.81
CA VAL A 2 10.40 16.05 -18.37
C VAL A 2 9.25 17.04 -18.13
N PRO A 3 8.29 16.74 -17.22
CA PRO A 3 7.19 17.65 -16.95
C PRO A 3 7.67 18.90 -16.17
N GLU A 4 6.94 20.01 -16.28
CA GLU A 4 7.17 21.22 -15.47
C GLU A 4 6.20 21.21 -14.28
N PRO A 5 6.69 21.44 -13.04
CA PRO A 5 5.83 21.50 -11.87
C PRO A 5 4.99 22.80 -11.88
N LYS A 6 3.71 22.69 -11.51
CA LYS A 6 2.86 23.85 -11.24
C LYS A 6 3.30 24.56 -9.94
N ASP A 7 2.67 25.67 -9.62
CA ASP A 7 3.03 26.54 -8.48
C ASP A 7 3.20 25.76 -7.15
N HIS A 8 2.33 24.81 -6.85
CA HIS A 8 2.31 24.01 -5.62
C HIS A 8 2.76 22.55 -5.81
N GLU A 9 3.44 22.24 -6.91
CA GLU A 9 3.93 20.90 -7.20
C GLU A 9 5.45 20.84 -7.07
N ILE A 10 5.92 19.67 -6.69
CA ILE A 10 7.31 19.29 -6.84
C ILE A 10 7.51 18.58 -8.19
N LEU A 11 8.72 18.61 -8.72
CA LEU A 11 9.22 17.69 -9.75
C LEU A 11 10.14 16.70 -9.06
N MET A 12 9.77 15.43 -9.10
CA MET A 12 10.55 14.33 -8.54
C MET A 12 11.23 13.54 -9.65
N LYS A 13 12.51 13.23 -9.46
CA LYS A 13 13.19 12.14 -10.17
C LYS A 13 12.83 10.84 -9.44
N VAL A 14 12.18 9.94 -10.14
CA VAL A 14 11.78 8.65 -9.59
C VAL A 14 13.02 7.77 -9.40
N GLU A 15 13.17 7.16 -8.21
CA GLU A 15 14.26 6.23 -7.92
C GLU A 15 13.75 4.80 -7.78
N TYR A 16 12.62 4.60 -7.10
CA TYR A 16 12.02 3.30 -6.90
C TYR A 16 10.51 3.36 -7.06
N VAL A 17 9.96 2.33 -7.70
CA VAL A 17 8.51 2.11 -7.84
C VAL A 17 8.22 0.67 -7.48
N GLY A 18 7.31 0.44 -6.54
CA GLY A 18 6.76 -0.88 -6.25
C GLY A 18 5.80 -1.33 -7.35
N MET A 19 5.67 -2.64 -7.53
CA MET A 19 4.73 -3.24 -8.48
C MET A 19 3.53 -3.81 -7.72
N CYS A 20 2.44 -3.08 -7.74
CA CYS A 20 1.17 -3.54 -7.15
C CYS A 20 0.53 -4.64 -7.99
N GLY A 21 -0.28 -5.49 -7.37
CA GLY A 21 -1.11 -6.46 -8.09
C GLY A 21 -2.05 -5.81 -9.10
N SER A 22 -2.49 -4.57 -8.85
CA SER A 22 -3.31 -3.80 -9.79
C SER A 22 -2.55 -3.39 -11.06
N ASP A 23 -1.23 -3.14 -10.97
CA ASP A 23 -0.39 -2.85 -12.13
C ASP A 23 -0.26 -4.09 -13.04
N ILE A 24 -0.06 -5.26 -12.41
CA ILE A 24 0.00 -6.55 -13.12
C ILE A 24 -1.33 -6.82 -13.82
N HIS A 25 -2.45 -6.67 -13.09
CA HIS A 25 -3.79 -6.82 -13.68
C HIS A 25 -4.01 -5.83 -14.85
N GLY A 26 -3.64 -4.57 -14.64
CA GLY A 26 -3.77 -3.54 -15.68
C GLY A 26 -2.96 -3.83 -16.94
N PHE A 27 -1.79 -4.45 -16.77
CA PHE A 27 -0.94 -4.87 -17.88
C PHE A 27 -1.51 -6.08 -18.64
N GLU A 28 -2.05 -7.07 -17.91
CA GLU A 28 -2.53 -8.33 -18.52
C GLU A 28 -3.95 -8.21 -19.09
N PHE A 29 -4.83 -7.50 -18.43
CA PHE A 29 -6.27 -7.48 -18.72
C PHE A 29 -6.83 -6.09 -19.03
N GLY A 30 -6.00 -5.06 -18.94
CA GLY A 30 -6.42 -3.66 -19.00
C GLY A 30 -6.84 -3.08 -17.65
N PRO A 31 -7.02 -1.77 -17.55
CA PRO A 31 -7.34 -1.10 -16.29
C PRO A 31 -8.73 -1.49 -15.78
N PHE A 32 -8.89 -1.58 -14.46
CA PHE A 32 -10.19 -1.87 -13.81
C PHE A 32 -11.30 -0.90 -14.23
N ILE A 33 -10.94 0.36 -14.47
CA ILE A 33 -11.84 1.37 -15.01
C ILE A 33 -11.27 1.80 -16.37
N PRO A 34 -11.88 1.38 -17.49
CA PRO A 34 -11.40 1.74 -18.81
C PRO A 34 -11.51 3.26 -19.07
N PRO A 35 -10.55 3.89 -19.76
CA PRO A 35 -10.66 5.28 -20.14
C PRO A 35 -11.79 5.47 -21.16
N LYS A 36 -12.41 6.67 -21.16
CA LYS A 36 -13.45 7.02 -22.14
C LYS A 36 -12.89 7.10 -23.57
N ASP A 37 -11.66 7.58 -23.71
CA ASP A 37 -10.93 7.55 -24.99
C ASP A 37 -10.11 6.24 -25.07
N PRO A 38 -10.41 5.33 -26.01
CA PRO A 38 -9.68 4.08 -26.17
C PRO A 38 -8.20 4.26 -26.58
N ASN A 39 -7.81 5.45 -27.01
CA ASN A 39 -6.42 5.77 -27.36
C ASN A 39 -5.67 6.44 -26.21
N GLN A 40 -6.30 6.67 -25.06
CA GLN A 40 -5.64 7.26 -23.90
C GLN A 40 -4.54 6.32 -23.41
N LYS A 41 -3.34 6.89 -23.27
CA LYS A 41 -2.21 6.17 -22.68
C LYS A 41 -2.45 6.01 -21.17
N ILE A 42 -2.22 4.81 -20.68
CA ILE A 42 -2.35 4.45 -19.27
C ILE A 42 -0.94 4.27 -18.71
N GLY A 43 -0.61 5.05 -17.69
CA GLY A 43 0.57 4.82 -16.87
C GLY A 43 0.29 3.80 -15.79
N LEU A 44 1.33 3.11 -15.33
CA LEU A 44 1.29 2.15 -14.24
C LEU A 44 2.21 2.62 -13.11
N GLY A 45 2.04 2.03 -11.91
CA GLY A 45 2.82 2.32 -10.71
C GLY A 45 2.27 3.48 -9.90
N HIS A 46 2.19 3.27 -8.59
CA HIS A 46 1.70 4.25 -7.60
C HIS A 46 2.40 4.13 -6.24
N GLU A 47 3.27 3.15 -6.07
CA GLU A 47 4.09 2.92 -4.88
C GLU A 47 5.48 3.50 -5.13
N VAL A 48 5.71 4.81 -4.89
CA VAL A 48 6.88 5.51 -5.43
C VAL A 48 7.61 6.38 -4.43
N ALA A 49 8.94 6.40 -4.56
CA ALA A 49 9.83 7.32 -3.87
C ALA A 49 10.97 7.79 -4.79
N GLY A 50 11.56 8.94 -4.46
CA GLY A 50 12.62 9.52 -5.26
C GLY A 50 13.18 10.81 -4.66
N GLU A 51 13.76 11.64 -5.51
CA GLU A 51 14.42 12.89 -5.13
C GLU A 51 13.75 14.09 -5.79
N VAL A 52 13.47 15.13 -5.04
CA VAL A 52 13.02 16.42 -5.57
C VAL A 52 14.14 17.05 -6.39
N VAL A 53 13.86 17.37 -7.65
CA VAL A 53 14.84 18.03 -8.54
C VAL A 53 14.45 19.47 -8.88
N LYS A 54 13.17 19.81 -8.75
CA LYS A 54 12.65 21.18 -8.97
C LYS A 54 11.38 21.37 -8.15
N VAL A 55 11.08 22.61 -7.79
CA VAL A 55 9.85 22.96 -7.07
C VAL A 55 9.14 24.10 -7.77
N GLY A 56 7.82 24.12 -7.67
CA GLY A 56 6.98 25.23 -8.13
C GLY A 56 7.15 26.48 -7.26
N ALA A 57 6.72 27.64 -7.80
CA ALA A 57 6.99 28.94 -7.20
C ALA A 57 6.38 29.15 -5.80
N LYS A 58 5.37 28.36 -5.42
CA LYS A 58 4.67 28.46 -4.13
C LYS A 58 4.92 27.27 -3.21
N VAL A 59 5.78 26.32 -3.59
CA VAL A 59 6.20 25.22 -2.73
C VAL A 59 7.01 25.75 -1.56
N THR A 60 6.67 25.32 -0.36
CA THR A 60 7.29 25.76 0.89
C THR A 60 7.88 24.62 1.72
N LYS A 61 7.39 23.39 1.51
CA LYS A 61 7.78 22.22 2.31
C LYS A 61 9.04 21.54 1.82
N PHE A 62 9.40 21.70 0.54
CA PHE A 62 10.46 20.94 -0.12
C PHE A 62 11.43 21.82 -0.90
N LYS A 63 12.64 21.30 -1.10
CA LYS A 63 13.70 21.88 -1.94
C LYS A 63 14.38 20.78 -2.77
N PRO A 64 15.06 21.14 -3.88
CA PRO A 64 15.88 20.18 -4.62
C PRO A 64 16.89 19.44 -3.70
N GLY A 65 17.01 18.13 -3.91
CA GLY A 65 17.84 17.22 -3.11
C GLY A 65 17.10 16.51 -1.97
N ASP A 66 15.88 16.93 -1.62
CA ASP A 66 15.09 16.24 -0.59
C ASP A 66 14.63 14.88 -1.12
N LYS A 67 14.78 13.82 -0.29
CA LYS A 67 14.23 12.50 -0.57
C LYS A 67 12.78 12.46 -0.12
N VAL A 68 11.91 11.98 -1.01
CA VAL A 68 10.46 12.03 -0.82
C VAL A 68 9.78 10.75 -1.26
N LEU A 69 8.64 10.50 -0.64
CA LEU A 69 7.62 9.56 -1.08
C LEU A 69 6.30 10.31 -1.24
N ILE A 70 5.35 9.73 -1.93
CA ILE A 70 4.08 10.40 -2.19
C ILE A 70 2.89 9.55 -1.73
N GLU A 71 1.79 10.22 -1.44
CA GLU A 71 0.46 9.60 -1.36
C GLU A 71 -0.17 9.67 -2.76
N PRO A 72 -0.50 8.51 -3.38
CA PRO A 72 -0.90 8.48 -4.80
C PRO A 72 -2.31 9.03 -5.05
N GLY A 73 -3.13 9.16 -4.01
CA GLY A 73 -4.50 9.69 -4.08
C GLY A 73 -4.55 11.16 -3.72
N VAL A 74 -4.89 12.02 -4.69
CA VAL A 74 -5.11 13.45 -4.47
C VAL A 74 -6.62 13.70 -4.41
N PRO A 75 -7.21 13.94 -3.22
CA PRO A 75 -8.65 14.16 -3.07
C PRO A 75 -9.08 15.56 -3.57
N ASP A 76 -10.38 15.80 -3.65
CA ASP A 76 -10.95 17.09 -4.03
C ASP A 76 -10.98 18.13 -2.91
N ASP A 77 -10.67 17.72 -1.68
CA ASP A 77 -10.68 18.51 -0.42
C ASP A 77 -12.03 19.17 -0.08
N SER A 78 -13.08 18.96 -0.87
CA SER A 78 -14.35 19.66 -0.73
C SER A 78 -15.54 18.79 -0.33
N CYS A 79 -15.50 17.50 -0.62
CA CYS A 79 -16.60 16.58 -0.35
C CYS A 79 -16.77 16.28 1.16
N GLU A 80 -17.88 15.64 1.53
CA GLU A 80 -18.17 15.27 2.92
C GLU A 80 -17.07 14.38 3.52
N TYR A 81 -16.55 13.44 2.74
CA TYR A 81 -15.51 12.53 3.19
C TYR A 81 -14.21 13.28 3.51
N CYS A 82 -13.78 14.18 2.63
CA CYS A 82 -12.60 15.01 2.85
C CYS A 82 -12.75 15.87 4.13
N ARG A 83 -13.88 16.54 4.29
CA ARG A 83 -14.16 17.39 5.45
C ARG A 83 -14.24 16.65 6.78
N THR A 84 -14.49 15.34 6.75
CA THR A 84 -14.54 14.47 7.94
C THR A 84 -13.29 13.63 8.16
N GLY A 85 -12.20 13.91 7.40
CA GLY A 85 -10.91 13.20 7.52
C GLY A 85 -10.89 11.81 6.89
N ARG A 86 -11.88 11.48 6.07
CA ARG A 86 -11.98 10.20 5.32
C ARG A 86 -11.67 10.40 3.84
N TYR A 87 -10.70 11.25 3.53
CA TYR A 87 -10.34 11.63 2.16
C TYR A 87 -9.92 10.45 1.27
N ASN A 88 -9.45 9.36 1.87
CA ASN A 88 -9.11 8.10 1.18
C ASN A 88 -10.30 7.45 0.44
N ILE A 89 -11.54 7.84 0.77
CA ILE A 89 -12.77 7.43 0.07
C ILE A 89 -13.46 8.60 -0.64
N CYS A 90 -12.69 9.63 -1.01
CA CYS A 90 -13.19 10.73 -1.82
C CYS A 90 -13.68 10.20 -3.19
N PRO A 91 -14.94 10.50 -3.61
CA PRO A 91 -15.46 10.01 -4.89
C PRO A 91 -14.77 10.64 -6.09
N ASP A 92 -14.15 11.81 -5.92
CA ASP A 92 -13.47 12.58 -6.95
C ASP A 92 -11.94 12.55 -6.78
N VAL A 93 -11.40 11.53 -6.10
CA VAL A 93 -9.96 11.37 -5.94
C VAL A 93 -9.27 11.18 -7.29
N ASP A 94 -8.20 11.96 -7.54
CA ASP A 94 -7.26 11.72 -8.64
C ASP A 94 -6.23 10.70 -8.16
N PHE A 95 -6.51 9.41 -8.35
CA PHE A 95 -5.62 8.35 -7.91
C PHE A 95 -4.68 7.94 -9.05
N MET A 96 -3.39 7.89 -8.74
CA MET A 96 -2.33 7.56 -9.70
C MET A 96 -2.58 6.21 -10.40
N ALA A 97 -2.22 6.13 -11.67
CA ALA A 97 -2.45 4.98 -12.55
C ALA A 97 -3.94 4.65 -12.83
N THR A 98 -4.89 5.51 -12.38
CA THR A 98 -6.32 5.36 -12.67
C THR A 98 -6.95 6.71 -13.05
N GLN A 99 -8.28 6.82 -12.93
CA GLN A 99 -9.01 8.05 -13.27
C GLN A 99 -8.56 9.25 -12.39
N PRO A 100 -8.75 10.47 -12.90
CA PRO A 100 -9.16 10.82 -14.26
C PRO A 100 -8.02 10.83 -15.27
N ASN A 101 -6.77 10.86 -14.78
CA ASN A 101 -5.61 11.21 -15.61
C ASN A 101 -4.83 10.00 -16.12
N TYR A 102 -4.96 8.85 -15.49
CA TYR A 102 -4.20 7.62 -15.80
C TYR A 102 -2.68 7.83 -15.84
N LYS A 103 -2.16 8.77 -15.08
CA LYS A 103 -0.73 8.98 -14.93
C LYS A 103 -0.17 8.00 -13.91
N GLY A 104 0.93 7.33 -14.24
CA GLY A 104 1.60 6.39 -13.34
C GLY A 104 3.03 6.81 -13.03
N ALA A 105 3.59 6.20 -12.01
CA ALA A 105 4.93 6.45 -11.52
C ALA A 105 6.04 5.67 -12.24
N LEU A 106 5.70 4.73 -13.15
CA LEU A 106 6.70 4.03 -13.97
C LEU A 106 7.27 4.96 -15.06
N CYS A 107 7.95 6.02 -14.63
CA CYS A 107 8.58 7.05 -15.47
C CYS A 107 9.85 7.58 -14.77
N GLU A 108 10.70 8.30 -15.50
CA GLU A 108 11.92 8.86 -14.91
C GLU A 108 11.65 10.10 -14.05
N TYR A 109 10.65 10.90 -14.41
CA TYR A 109 10.29 12.15 -13.74
C TYR A 109 8.78 12.31 -13.67
N MET A 110 8.29 12.79 -12.54
CA MET A 110 6.89 13.12 -12.35
C MET A 110 6.71 14.37 -11.50
N THR A 111 5.56 15.04 -11.64
CA THR A 111 5.14 16.11 -10.74
C THR A 111 4.09 15.60 -9.77
N HIS A 112 4.11 16.13 -8.54
CA HIS A 112 3.12 15.81 -7.51
C HIS A 112 2.87 17.01 -6.60
N PRO A 113 1.64 17.23 -6.09
CA PRO A 113 1.37 18.30 -5.15
C PRO A 113 2.18 18.15 -3.85
N GLU A 114 2.72 19.27 -3.33
CA GLU A 114 3.48 19.25 -2.07
C GLU A 114 2.64 18.79 -0.88
N GLU A 115 1.33 18.98 -0.92
CA GLU A 115 0.40 18.60 0.15
C GLU A 115 0.38 17.08 0.37
N TRP A 116 0.51 16.30 -0.70
CA TRP A 116 0.48 14.84 -0.74
C TRP A 116 1.86 14.22 -0.94
N THR A 117 2.89 14.98 -0.59
CA THR A 117 4.30 14.57 -0.63
C THR A 117 4.86 14.57 0.79
N TYR A 118 5.69 13.58 1.11
CA TYR A 118 6.27 13.41 2.45
C TYR A 118 7.78 13.24 2.37
N HIS A 119 8.50 13.78 3.34
CA HIS A 119 9.93 13.52 3.49
C HIS A 119 10.18 12.05 3.84
N VAL A 120 11.17 11.44 3.20
CA VAL A 120 11.68 10.14 3.66
C VAL A 120 12.36 10.34 5.01
N PRO A 121 11.97 9.59 6.05
CA PRO A 121 12.60 9.69 7.37
C PRO A 121 14.11 9.43 7.32
N GLU A 122 14.86 10.07 8.22
CA GLU A 122 16.29 9.82 8.38
C GLU A 122 16.55 8.33 8.67
N GLY A 123 17.52 7.75 7.99
CA GLY A 123 17.87 6.33 8.10
C GLY A 123 17.07 5.39 7.21
N MET A 124 15.98 5.84 6.57
CA MET A 124 15.22 5.07 5.60
C MET A 124 15.77 5.32 4.19
N THR A 125 15.93 4.26 3.41
CA THR A 125 16.28 4.36 1.99
C THR A 125 15.05 4.71 1.14
N THR A 126 15.25 5.27 -0.05
CA THR A 126 14.14 5.50 -1.00
C THR A 126 13.51 4.20 -1.49
N MET A 127 14.24 3.10 -1.50
CA MET A 127 13.68 1.77 -1.79
C MET A 127 12.68 1.34 -0.70
N GLU A 128 13.01 1.50 0.56
CA GLU A 128 12.10 1.24 1.68
C GLU A 128 10.93 2.23 1.69
N ALA A 129 11.19 3.48 1.35
CA ALA A 129 10.17 4.51 1.27
C ALA A 129 9.08 4.23 0.21
N ALA A 130 9.43 3.58 -0.89
CA ALA A 130 8.43 3.13 -1.88
C ALA A 130 7.45 2.09 -1.32
N LEU A 131 7.82 1.34 -0.26
CA LEU A 131 6.95 0.38 0.41
C LEU A 131 6.00 1.01 1.44
N VAL A 132 6.12 2.31 1.70
CA VAL A 132 5.25 2.99 2.67
C VAL A 132 3.80 3.03 2.18
N GLU A 133 3.58 3.11 0.88
CA GLU A 133 2.23 3.06 0.30
C GLU A 133 1.52 1.74 0.66
N PRO A 134 2.01 0.55 0.29
CA PRO A 134 1.36 -0.70 0.68
C PRO A 134 1.39 -0.95 2.20
N ALA A 135 2.38 -0.41 2.93
CA ALA A 135 2.40 -0.47 4.39
C ALA A 135 1.25 0.34 5.02
N ALA A 136 0.89 1.49 4.43
CA ALA A 136 -0.25 2.28 4.86
C ALA A 136 -1.58 1.52 4.68
N VAL A 137 -1.72 0.75 3.60
CA VAL A 137 -2.87 -0.16 3.40
C VAL A 137 -2.94 -1.20 4.52
N GLY A 138 -1.82 -1.85 4.84
CA GLY A 138 -1.73 -2.82 5.93
C GLY A 138 -2.05 -2.22 7.29
N MET A 139 -1.54 -1.02 7.58
CA MET A 139 -1.79 -0.30 8.82
C MET A 139 -3.26 0.10 8.94
N HIS A 140 -3.85 0.62 7.87
CA HIS A 140 -5.27 1.00 7.85
C HIS A 140 -6.17 -0.21 8.12
N ALA A 141 -5.91 -1.34 7.47
CA ALA A 141 -6.63 -2.58 7.71
C ALA A 141 -6.51 -3.04 9.17
N ALA A 142 -5.28 -3.02 9.74
CA ALA A 142 -5.04 -3.43 11.12
C ALA A 142 -5.76 -2.54 12.14
N ILE A 143 -5.82 -1.22 11.89
CA ILE A 143 -6.55 -0.26 12.73
C ILE A 143 -8.06 -0.51 12.63
N LEU A 144 -8.62 -0.67 11.42
CA LEU A 144 -10.04 -0.95 11.22
C LEU A 144 -10.48 -2.28 11.86
N GLY A 145 -9.59 -3.28 11.82
CA GLY A 145 -9.81 -4.58 12.47
C GLY A 145 -9.59 -4.56 13.98
N GLU A 146 -9.18 -3.41 14.56
CA GLU A 146 -8.84 -3.30 15.98
C GLU A 146 -7.78 -4.31 16.44
N ALA A 147 -6.76 -4.54 15.59
CA ALA A 147 -5.66 -5.42 15.94
C ALA A 147 -4.92 -4.88 17.18
N ARG A 148 -4.69 -5.75 18.17
CA ARG A 148 -4.04 -5.36 19.43
C ARG A 148 -3.55 -6.59 20.21
N LEU A 149 -2.84 -6.32 21.30
CA LEU A 149 -2.44 -7.38 22.25
C LEU A 149 -3.65 -8.20 22.72
N GLY A 150 -3.48 -9.51 22.78
CA GLY A 150 -4.48 -10.45 23.24
C GLY A 150 -5.47 -10.94 22.18
N LYS A 151 -5.40 -10.40 20.95
CA LYS A 151 -6.19 -10.89 19.82
C LYS A 151 -5.50 -12.04 19.12
N SER A 152 -6.27 -13.11 18.83
CA SER A 152 -5.87 -14.16 17.90
C SER A 152 -6.21 -13.74 16.48
N ILE A 153 -5.18 -13.60 15.64
CA ILE A 153 -5.27 -13.03 14.30
C ILE A 153 -4.90 -14.06 13.25
N VAL A 154 -5.69 -14.14 12.20
CA VAL A 154 -5.37 -14.91 10.99
C VAL A 154 -5.28 -13.99 9.80
N ILE A 155 -4.23 -14.16 9.00
CA ILE A 155 -4.03 -13.47 7.73
C ILE A 155 -4.03 -14.51 6.62
N LEU A 156 -5.01 -14.43 5.73
CA LEU A 156 -5.13 -15.28 4.56
C LEU A 156 -4.42 -14.61 3.37
N GLY A 157 -3.33 -15.22 2.90
CA GLY A 157 -2.44 -14.68 1.88
C GLY A 157 -1.20 -13.99 2.47
N ALA A 158 -0.02 -14.47 2.07
CA ALA A 158 1.29 -13.91 2.42
C ALA A 158 1.93 -13.17 1.22
N GLY A 159 1.10 -12.51 0.42
CA GLY A 159 1.54 -11.53 -0.57
C GLY A 159 1.95 -10.21 0.08
N THR A 160 2.25 -9.19 -0.73
CA THR A 160 2.69 -7.88 -0.23
C THR A 160 1.74 -7.34 0.84
N ILE A 161 0.44 -7.28 0.58
CA ILE A 161 -0.55 -6.74 1.52
C ILE A 161 -0.63 -7.59 2.80
N GLY A 162 -0.69 -8.92 2.70
CA GLY A 162 -0.73 -9.77 3.90
C GLY A 162 0.50 -9.63 4.79
N LEU A 163 1.69 -9.47 4.20
CA LEU A 163 2.92 -9.21 4.95
C LEU A 163 2.96 -7.80 5.56
N MET A 164 2.35 -6.80 4.91
CA MET A 164 2.20 -5.46 5.50
C MET A 164 1.19 -5.46 6.65
N VAL A 165 0.07 -6.19 6.52
CA VAL A 165 -0.90 -6.39 7.62
C VAL A 165 -0.24 -7.10 8.80
N LEU A 166 0.58 -8.13 8.56
CA LEU A 166 1.34 -8.82 9.61
C LEU A 166 2.20 -7.84 10.41
N GLN A 167 3.00 -7.02 9.72
CA GLN A 167 3.89 -6.06 10.36
C GLN A 167 3.10 -4.95 11.09
N ALA A 168 1.99 -4.48 10.50
CA ALA A 168 1.10 -3.52 11.12
C ALA A 168 0.48 -4.09 12.42
N CYS A 169 -0.08 -5.31 12.39
CA CYS A 169 -0.63 -5.96 13.58
C CYS A 169 0.43 -6.10 14.68
N LYS A 170 1.65 -6.48 14.34
CA LYS A 170 2.76 -6.55 15.30
C LYS A 170 3.09 -5.19 15.90
N SER A 171 3.14 -4.13 15.09
CA SER A 171 3.42 -2.76 15.59
C SER A 171 2.34 -2.26 16.55
N LEU A 172 1.11 -2.75 16.41
CA LEU A 172 -0.02 -2.51 17.33
C LEU A 172 -0.02 -3.44 18.55
N GLY A 173 1.00 -4.27 18.70
CA GLY A 173 1.22 -5.11 19.87
C GLY A 173 0.59 -6.51 19.78
N ALA A 174 0.04 -6.93 18.64
CA ALA A 174 -0.45 -8.30 18.48
C ALA A 174 0.71 -9.31 18.51
N THR A 175 0.52 -10.42 19.22
CA THR A 175 1.52 -11.45 19.41
C THR A 175 1.09 -12.81 18.88
N ASP A 176 -0.21 -13.05 18.71
CA ASP A 176 -0.77 -14.28 18.20
C ASP A 176 -1.28 -14.08 16.76
N ILE A 177 -0.37 -14.23 15.78
CA ILE A 177 -0.66 -14.02 14.37
C ILE A 177 -0.31 -15.26 13.57
N THR A 178 -1.33 -15.87 12.97
CA THR A 178 -1.18 -17.00 12.04
C THR A 178 -1.30 -16.50 10.61
N VAL A 179 -0.35 -16.85 9.75
CA VAL A 179 -0.37 -16.52 8.33
C VAL A 179 -0.60 -17.79 7.51
N VAL A 180 -1.55 -17.73 6.58
CA VAL A 180 -1.91 -18.81 5.67
C VAL A 180 -1.55 -18.45 4.25
N ASP A 181 -0.84 -19.31 3.53
CA ASP A 181 -0.57 -19.18 2.09
C ASP A 181 -0.38 -20.58 1.50
N VAL A 182 -0.34 -20.69 0.18
CA VAL A 182 -0.06 -21.96 -0.51
C VAL A 182 1.42 -22.11 -0.90
N MET A 183 2.22 -21.05 -0.73
CA MET A 183 3.63 -21.00 -1.14
C MET A 183 4.55 -20.97 0.09
N ASP A 184 5.35 -22.04 0.30
CA ASP A 184 6.29 -22.13 1.41
C ASP A 184 7.23 -20.92 1.51
N LYS A 185 7.78 -20.45 0.39
CA LYS A 185 8.69 -19.29 0.37
C LYS A 185 8.07 -18.03 0.98
N ARG A 186 6.78 -17.79 0.75
CA ARG A 186 6.06 -16.66 1.34
C ARG A 186 5.82 -16.87 2.84
N LEU A 187 5.52 -18.10 3.23
CA LEU A 187 5.35 -18.47 4.64
C LEU A 187 6.66 -18.36 5.42
N ASP A 188 7.79 -18.71 4.82
CA ASP A 188 9.11 -18.52 5.44
C ASP A 188 9.39 -17.04 5.69
N LEU A 189 9.11 -16.16 4.73
CA LEU A 189 9.22 -14.72 4.92
C LEU A 189 8.26 -14.21 6.00
N ALA A 190 7.04 -14.73 6.06
CA ALA A 190 6.09 -14.39 7.12
C ALA A 190 6.63 -14.75 8.51
N LYS A 191 7.31 -15.90 8.65
CA LYS A 191 8.01 -16.29 9.90
C LYS A 191 9.13 -15.32 10.25
N GLU A 192 9.98 -14.97 9.28
CA GLU A 192 11.06 -14.01 9.47
C GLU A 192 10.53 -12.65 9.92
N LEU A 193 9.40 -12.20 9.37
CA LEU A 193 8.71 -10.98 9.75
C LEU A 193 7.95 -11.10 11.08
N GLY A 194 7.88 -12.32 11.66
CA GLY A 194 7.43 -12.59 13.01
C GLY A 194 5.99 -13.06 13.13
N ALA A 195 5.47 -13.78 12.15
CA ALA A 195 4.27 -14.59 12.34
C ALA A 195 4.54 -15.64 13.42
N SER A 196 3.60 -15.80 14.37
CA SER A 196 3.71 -16.81 15.42
C SER A 196 3.49 -18.23 14.89
N ARG A 197 2.67 -18.37 13.85
CA ARG A 197 2.37 -19.61 13.14
C ARG A 197 2.22 -19.36 11.64
N THR A 198 2.49 -20.40 10.85
CA THR A 198 2.20 -20.41 9.41
C THR A 198 1.52 -21.72 9.04
N ILE A 199 0.56 -21.67 8.13
CA ILE A 199 -0.17 -22.83 7.62
C ILE A 199 -0.05 -22.83 6.09
N ASN A 200 0.38 -23.95 5.52
CA ASN A 200 0.35 -24.12 4.09
C ASN A 200 -0.96 -24.77 3.64
N GLY A 201 -1.89 -23.94 3.15
CA GLY A 201 -3.23 -24.37 2.75
C GLY A 201 -3.28 -25.35 1.56
N ALA A 202 -2.17 -25.54 0.85
CA ALA A 202 -2.07 -26.57 -0.19
C ALA A 202 -1.68 -27.95 0.40
N LYS A 203 -1.19 -27.99 1.65
CA LYS A 203 -0.65 -29.20 2.27
C LYS A 203 -1.42 -29.62 3.53
N GLU A 204 -2.14 -28.68 4.13
CA GLU A 204 -2.78 -28.85 5.44
C GLU A 204 -4.27 -28.49 5.36
N ASP A 205 -5.11 -29.13 6.17
CA ASP A 205 -6.51 -28.75 6.31
C ASP A 205 -6.61 -27.46 7.15
N THR A 206 -6.53 -26.34 6.45
CA THR A 206 -6.59 -25.00 7.05
C THR A 206 -7.85 -24.82 7.91
N VAL A 207 -9.01 -25.29 7.45
CA VAL A 207 -10.27 -25.12 8.16
C VAL A 207 -10.27 -25.89 9.47
N ALA A 208 -9.79 -27.14 9.45
CA ALA A 208 -9.66 -27.95 10.65
C ALA A 208 -8.69 -27.32 11.67
N LEU A 209 -7.54 -26.84 11.18
CA LEU A 209 -6.53 -26.17 12.02
C LEU A 209 -7.06 -24.88 12.65
N LEU A 210 -7.75 -24.02 11.87
CA LEU A 210 -8.29 -22.75 12.37
C LEU A 210 -9.47 -22.93 13.34
N ARG A 211 -10.08 -24.11 13.37
CA ARG A 211 -11.13 -24.50 14.34
C ARG A 211 -10.59 -25.30 15.52
N SER A 212 -9.31 -25.57 15.55
CA SER A 212 -8.69 -26.38 16.59
C SER A 212 -8.62 -25.62 17.93
N GLU A 213 -9.21 -26.16 18.97
CA GLU A 213 -9.07 -25.67 20.35
C GLU A 213 -7.60 -25.70 20.83
N GLU A 214 -6.79 -26.62 20.32
CA GLU A 214 -5.36 -26.69 20.60
C GLU A 214 -4.61 -25.44 20.15
N LEU A 215 -4.98 -24.87 18.99
CA LEU A 215 -4.29 -23.70 18.43
C LEU A 215 -4.91 -22.36 18.89
N PHE A 216 -6.21 -22.31 19.09
CA PHE A 216 -6.94 -21.06 19.32
C PHE A 216 -7.81 -21.06 20.59
N GLY A 217 -7.78 -22.16 21.37
CA GLY A 217 -8.63 -22.31 22.56
C GLY A 217 -10.13 -22.30 22.24
N ASP A 218 -10.94 -22.21 23.28
CA ASP A 218 -12.41 -22.24 23.18
C ASP A 218 -12.99 -21.03 22.44
N HIS A 219 -12.24 -19.93 22.32
CA HIS A 219 -12.69 -18.69 21.71
C HIS A 219 -12.49 -18.65 20.20
N GLY A 220 -11.62 -19.52 19.66
CA GLY A 220 -11.30 -19.56 18.23
C GLY A 220 -10.53 -18.32 17.75
N VAL A 221 -10.58 -18.08 16.44
CA VAL A 221 -9.96 -16.92 15.80
C VAL A 221 -10.85 -15.69 15.98
N GLU A 222 -10.30 -14.60 16.51
CA GLU A 222 -11.05 -13.36 16.77
C GLU A 222 -11.04 -12.38 15.60
N LEU A 223 -9.98 -12.40 14.78
CA LEU A 223 -9.81 -11.45 13.69
C LEU A 223 -9.19 -12.15 12.47
N VAL A 224 -9.81 -11.96 11.31
CA VAL A 224 -9.34 -12.51 10.05
C VAL A 224 -9.16 -11.39 9.03
N PHE A 225 -7.98 -11.32 8.43
CA PHE A 225 -7.70 -10.46 7.28
C PHE A 225 -7.63 -11.32 6.01
N GLU A 226 -8.47 -11.03 5.04
CA GLU A 226 -8.42 -11.63 3.71
C GLU A 226 -7.52 -10.78 2.82
N CYS A 227 -6.40 -11.35 2.36
CA CYS A 227 -5.38 -10.71 1.55
C CYS A 227 -4.94 -11.57 0.35
N ALA A 228 -5.64 -12.67 0.06
CA ALA A 228 -5.30 -13.56 -1.05
C ALA A 228 -5.84 -13.05 -2.39
N GLY A 229 -6.99 -12.38 -2.37
CA GLY A 229 -7.61 -11.80 -3.57
C GLY A 229 -8.14 -12.84 -4.55
N SER A 230 -8.55 -14.02 -4.09
CA SER A 230 -9.01 -15.16 -4.90
C SER A 230 -10.49 -15.46 -4.72
#